data_cc6ffa8c0678317bd92a80b296fee728
#
_entry.id   cc6ffa8c0678317bd92a80b296fee728
#
_cell.length_a   1.000
_cell.length_b   1.000
_cell.length_c   1.000
_cell.angle_alpha   90.00
_cell.angle_beta   90.00
_cell.angle_gamma   90.00
#
_symmetry.space_group_name_H-M   'P 1'
#
loop_
_entity.id
_entity.type
_entity.pdbx_description
1 polymer ?
#
loop_
_entity_poly.entity_id
_entity_poly.type
_entity_poly.pdbx_seq_one_letter_code
_entity_poly.pdbx_strand_id
1 'polypeptide(L)'
;MLPSNISSCGIPLNYDKLAIFVGKFAQFKRIDLVLDAAKIYEEKMKKLGINVLTLIVGAGALDAELKSHQKELGLTNTHFVGRQGSDVVRALQNISDVFLAPSDNEPDGLVYKECMLCNNIPVGTIGGDVPDTLNPTDEKLTAVPGTQIFPTSYGVLIPMNDSKALADAAMYVMNNPNKFDKDKIISYAKENYD
;
A
#
# COMPACT_ATOMS: atom_id res chain seq x y z
N MET A 1 15.60 7.79 3.14
CA MET A 1 16.73 6.82 3.01
C MET A 1 16.32 5.54 3.70
N LEU A 2 16.44 4.38 3.03
CA LEU A 2 16.09 3.09 3.64
C LEU A 2 16.91 2.85 4.92
N PRO A 3 16.30 2.28 5.99
CA PRO A 3 17.05 1.86 7.17
C PRO A 3 18.21 0.93 6.82
N SER A 4 19.35 1.05 7.51
CA SER A 4 20.60 0.34 7.17
C SER A 4 20.47 -1.19 7.15
N ASN A 5 19.64 -1.75 8.01
CA ASN A 5 19.33 -3.19 8.05
C ASN A 5 18.51 -3.68 6.83
N ILE A 6 17.75 -2.80 6.20
CA ILE A 6 17.01 -3.09 4.96
C ILE A 6 17.93 -2.93 3.75
N SER A 7 18.80 -1.92 3.75
CA SER A 7 19.77 -1.70 2.67
C SER A 7 20.73 -2.90 2.50
N SER A 8 21.00 -3.66 3.57
CA SER A 8 21.84 -4.88 3.51
C SER A 8 21.13 -6.09 2.87
N CYS A 9 19.82 -6.05 2.65
CA CYS A 9 19.04 -7.14 2.05
C CYS A 9 19.07 -7.16 0.51
N GLY A 10 19.96 -6.40 -0.13
CA GLY A 10 20.09 -6.37 -1.61
C GLY A 10 18.95 -5.63 -2.32
N ILE A 11 18.21 -4.79 -1.59
CA ILE A 11 17.14 -3.97 -2.15
C ILE A 11 17.75 -2.83 -2.97
N PRO A 12 17.31 -2.62 -4.22
CA PRO A 12 17.77 -1.51 -5.04
C PRO A 12 17.51 -0.16 -4.37
N LEU A 13 18.52 0.71 -4.30
CA LEU A 13 18.35 2.07 -3.76
C LEU A 13 17.98 3.10 -4.84
N ASN A 14 17.98 2.68 -6.10
CA ASN A 14 17.63 3.53 -7.24
C ASN A 14 16.14 3.34 -7.60
N TYR A 15 15.28 4.08 -6.93
CA TYR A 15 13.84 4.14 -7.20
C TYR A 15 13.34 5.57 -7.08
N ASP A 16 12.26 5.87 -7.82
CA ASP A 16 11.60 7.18 -7.81
C ASP A 16 10.37 7.17 -6.90
N LYS A 17 9.72 6.00 -6.76
CA LYS A 17 8.51 5.79 -5.97
C LYS A 17 8.59 4.50 -5.16
N LEU A 18 7.97 4.51 -3.98
CA LEU A 18 7.95 3.40 -3.05
C LEU A 18 6.52 3.03 -2.65
N ALA A 19 6.10 1.83 -3.01
CA ALA A 19 4.88 1.20 -2.50
C ALA A 19 5.23 0.22 -1.38
N ILE A 20 4.37 0.12 -0.36
CA ILE A 20 4.60 -0.80 0.76
C ILE A 20 3.33 -1.56 1.13
N PHE A 21 3.49 -2.84 1.44
CA PHE A 21 2.53 -3.65 2.20
C PHE A 21 3.16 -4.02 3.54
N VAL A 22 2.37 -3.99 4.61
CA VAL A 22 2.79 -4.44 5.95
C VAL A 22 1.71 -5.34 6.53
N GLY A 23 2.05 -6.56 6.92
CA GLY A 23 1.10 -7.45 7.56
C GLY A 23 1.53 -8.91 7.65
N LYS A 24 0.69 -9.71 8.32
CA LYS A 24 0.83 -11.17 8.35
C LYS A 24 0.45 -11.74 6.97
N PHE A 25 1.23 -12.71 6.48
CA PHE A 25 0.92 -13.40 5.21
C PHE A 25 -0.18 -14.45 5.43
N ALA A 26 -1.42 -13.96 5.43
CA ALA A 26 -2.65 -14.72 5.59
C ALA A 26 -3.58 -14.47 4.40
N GLN A 27 -4.44 -15.44 4.07
CA GLN A 27 -5.30 -15.42 2.88
C GLN A 27 -6.12 -14.14 2.76
N PHE A 28 -6.76 -13.70 3.85
CA PHE A 28 -7.63 -12.52 3.84
C PHE A 28 -6.89 -11.18 3.62
N LYS A 29 -5.56 -11.15 3.73
CA LYS A 29 -4.73 -9.95 3.45
C LYS A 29 -4.49 -9.73 1.96
N ARG A 30 -4.77 -10.72 1.13
CA ARG A 30 -4.74 -10.63 -0.33
C ARG A 30 -3.45 -10.03 -0.89
N ILE A 31 -2.31 -10.54 -0.42
CA ILE A 31 -0.99 -10.11 -0.89
C ILE A 31 -0.76 -10.53 -2.35
N ASP A 32 -1.46 -11.58 -2.80
CA ASP A 32 -1.56 -11.96 -4.20
C ASP A 32 -1.97 -10.78 -5.09
N LEU A 33 -3.00 -10.02 -4.67
CA LEU A 33 -3.44 -8.83 -5.42
C LEU A 33 -2.40 -7.70 -5.39
N VAL A 34 -1.59 -7.59 -4.33
CA VAL A 34 -0.48 -6.62 -4.29
C VAL A 34 0.57 -6.97 -5.34
N LEU A 35 0.91 -8.26 -5.50
CA LEU A 35 1.86 -8.72 -6.52
C LEU A 35 1.31 -8.50 -7.94
N ASP A 36 0.05 -8.85 -8.17
CA ASP A 36 -0.61 -8.62 -9.47
C ASP A 36 -0.68 -7.13 -9.81
N ALA A 37 -1.01 -6.28 -8.84
CA ALA A 37 -1.01 -4.83 -9.01
C ALA A 37 0.40 -4.29 -9.29
N ALA A 38 1.42 -4.82 -8.60
CA ALA A 38 2.81 -4.44 -8.81
C ALA A 38 3.23 -4.71 -10.26
N LYS A 39 2.84 -5.85 -10.83
CA LYS A 39 3.09 -6.16 -12.24
C LYS A 39 2.52 -5.08 -13.17
N ILE A 40 1.30 -4.63 -12.89
CA ILE A 40 0.62 -3.63 -13.71
C ILE A 40 1.28 -2.26 -13.59
N TYR A 41 1.48 -1.75 -12.35
CA TYR A 41 2.00 -0.41 -12.19
C TYR A 41 3.51 -0.30 -12.47
N GLU A 42 4.32 -1.32 -12.16
CA GLU A 42 5.75 -1.32 -12.52
C GLU A 42 5.93 -1.19 -14.03
N GLU A 43 5.17 -1.94 -14.83
CA GLU A 43 5.23 -1.86 -16.31
C GLU A 43 4.77 -0.51 -16.85
N LYS A 44 3.65 0.03 -16.32
CA LYS A 44 3.10 1.31 -16.76
C LYS A 44 4.01 2.49 -16.39
N MET A 45 4.48 2.52 -15.15
CA MET A 45 5.33 3.60 -14.63
C MET A 45 6.72 3.59 -15.29
N LYS A 46 7.27 2.40 -15.55
CA LYS A 46 8.53 2.24 -16.28
C LYS A 46 8.47 2.83 -17.69
N LYS A 47 7.34 2.72 -18.39
CA LYS A 47 7.14 3.37 -19.71
C LYS A 47 7.17 4.91 -19.61
N LEU A 48 6.93 5.46 -18.44
CA LEU A 48 7.02 6.89 -18.13
C LEU A 48 8.40 7.29 -17.58
N GLY A 49 9.35 6.34 -17.52
CA GLY A 49 10.68 6.57 -16.96
C GLY A 49 10.71 6.58 -15.43
N ILE A 50 9.65 6.13 -14.75
CA ILE A 50 9.52 6.11 -13.29
C ILE A 50 9.77 4.70 -12.78
N ASN A 51 10.75 4.55 -11.91
CA ASN A 51 11.09 3.28 -11.29
C ASN A 51 10.37 3.15 -9.93
N VAL A 52 9.47 2.17 -9.81
CA VAL A 52 8.72 1.89 -8.58
C VAL A 52 9.35 0.72 -7.85
N LEU A 53 9.67 0.91 -6.57
CA LEU A 53 10.05 -0.15 -5.66
C LEU A 53 8.82 -0.58 -4.85
N THR A 54 8.62 -1.88 -4.67
CA THR A 54 7.56 -2.44 -3.83
C THR A 54 8.16 -3.27 -2.71
N LEU A 55 7.82 -2.94 -1.46
CA LEU A 55 8.25 -3.69 -0.28
C LEU A 55 7.10 -4.46 0.34
N ILE A 56 7.28 -5.76 0.51
CA ILE A 56 6.35 -6.65 1.19
C ILE A 56 6.94 -7.01 2.56
N VAL A 57 6.41 -6.37 3.61
CA VAL A 57 6.90 -6.50 4.99
C VAL A 57 5.99 -7.44 5.78
N GLY A 58 6.58 -8.49 6.33
CA GLY A 58 5.86 -9.46 7.14
C GLY A 58 6.32 -10.88 6.92
N ALA A 59 5.56 -11.82 7.45
CA ALA A 59 5.76 -13.25 7.26
C ALA A 59 4.47 -14.01 7.55
N GLY A 60 4.34 -15.25 7.09
CA GLY A 60 3.19 -16.08 7.37
C GLY A 60 3.16 -17.37 6.56
N ALA A 61 2.05 -18.11 6.67
CA ALA A 61 1.91 -19.42 6.03
C ALA A 61 2.03 -19.37 4.50
N LEU A 62 1.71 -18.23 3.88
CA LEU A 62 1.74 -18.07 2.42
C LEU A 62 3.10 -17.62 1.86
N ASP A 63 4.16 -17.53 2.67
CA ASP A 63 5.47 -16.99 2.24
C ASP A 63 6.02 -17.69 0.99
N ALA A 64 6.00 -19.01 0.95
CA ALA A 64 6.51 -19.77 -0.19
C ALA A 64 5.67 -19.59 -1.46
N GLU A 65 4.34 -19.61 -1.31
CA GLU A 65 3.39 -19.41 -2.40
C GLU A 65 3.52 -18.02 -3.03
N LEU A 66 3.56 -16.98 -2.19
CA LEU A 66 3.69 -15.59 -2.64
C LEU A 66 5.03 -15.34 -3.36
N LYS A 67 6.12 -15.93 -2.87
CA LYS A 67 7.43 -15.84 -3.55
C LYS A 67 7.46 -16.60 -4.88
N SER A 68 6.71 -17.72 -5.00
CA SER A 68 6.51 -18.40 -6.28
C SER A 68 5.76 -17.51 -7.25
N HIS A 69 4.63 -16.95 -6.82
CA HIS A 69 3.82 -16.04 -7.62
C HIS A 69 4.62 -14.80 -8.09
N GLN A 70 5.42 -14.19 -7.20
CA GLN A 70 6.34 -13.10 -7.57
C GLN A 70 7.26 -13.49 -8.74
N LYS A 71 7.84 -14.69 -8.69
CA LYS A 71 8.74 -15.20 -9.74
C LYS A 71 7.99 -15.46 -11.07
N GLU A 72 6.80 -16.04 -11.00
CA GLU A 72 5.94 -16.29 -12.15
C GLU A 72 5.55 -14.98 -12.87
N LEU A 73 5.29 -13.92 -12.11
CA LEU A 73 5.03 -12.58 -12.64
C LEU A 73 6.29 -11.87 -13.18
N GLY A 74 7.48 -12.40 -12.88
CA GLY A 74 8.75 -11.78 -13.29
C GLY A 74 9.02 -10.43 -12.62
N LEU A 75 8.54 -10.23 -11.39
CA LEU A 75 8.72 -9.00 -10.63
C LEU A 75 10.17 -8.88 -10.12
N THR A 76 10.88 -7.85 -10.56
CA THR A 76 12.29 -7.60 -10.17
C THR A 76 12.44 -6.46 -9.17
N ASN A 77 11.45 -5.57 -9.08
CA ASN A 77 11.43 -4.42 -8.17
C ASN A 77 10.50 -4.61 -6.96
N THR A 78 9.93 -5.80 -6.78
CA THR A 78 9.14 -6.17 -5.61
C THR A 78 9.96 -7.08 -4.71
N HIS A 79 10.11 -6.72 -3.43
CA HIS A 79 10.99 -7.43 -2.49
C HIS A 79 10.29 -7.81 -1.19
N PHE A 80 10.43 -9.07 -0.80
CA PHE A 80 10.02 -9.56 0.51
C PHE A 80 11.13 -9.28 1.52
N VAL A 81 10.85 -8.43 2.52
CA VAL A 81 11.83 -8.01 3.53
C VAL A 81 11.69 -8.77 4.87
N GLY A 82 10.76 -9.73 4.92
CA GLY A 82 10.51 -10.51 6.13
C GLY A 82 9.84 -9.71 7.25
N ARG A 83 9.75 -10.31 8.44
CA ARG A 83 9.23 -9.63 9.64
C ARG A 83 10.25 -8.60 10.12
N GLN A 84 9.77 -7.38 10.40
CA GLN A 84 10.58 -6.27 10.91
C GLN A 84 10.02 -5.79 12.27
N GLY A 85 10.89 -5.17 13.06
CA GLY A 85 10.49 -4.49 14.30
C GLY A 85 9.66 -3.21 14.00
N SER A 86 8.88 -2.77 14.97
CA SER A 86 7.99 -1.61 14.83
C SER A 86 8.70 -0.34 14.36
N ASP A 87 9.91 -0.09 14.85
CA ASP A 87 10.69 1.09 14.47
C ASP A 87 11.09 1.06 12.99
N VAL A 88 11.46 -0.12 12.48
CA VAL A 88 11.79 -0.31 11.06
C VAL A 88 10.54 -0.18 10.18
N VAL A 89 9.42 -0.79 10.59
CA VAL A 89 8.13 -0.67 9.90
C VAL A 89 7.72 0.79 9.80
N ARG A 90 7.78 1.52 10.92
CA ARG A 90 7.46 2.95 10.97
C ARG A 90 8.37 3.78 10.05
N ALA A 91 9.67 3.50 10.05
CA ALA A 91 10.61 4.19 9.17
C ALA A 91 10.32 3.91 7.69
N LEU A 92 9.99 2.66 7.32
CA LEU A 92 9.62 2.29 5.96
C LEU A 92 8.32 2.94 5.51
N GLN A 93 7.30 2.95 6.37
CA GLN A 93 6.03 3.63 6.06
C GLN A 93 6.21 5.14 5.88
N ASN A 94 7.03 5.79 6.71
CA ASN A 94 7.30 7.24 6.59
C ASN A 94 7.96 7.66 5.27
N ILE A 95 8.74 6.78 4.66
CA ILE A 95 9.41 7.08 3.38
C ILE A 95 8.65 6.58 2.16
N SER A 96 7.57 5.82 2.36
CA SER A 96 6.77 5.27 1.28
C SER A 96 5.78 6.31 0.73
N ASP A 97 5.51 6.23 -0.58
CA ASP A 97 4.52 7.08 -1.25
C ASP A 97 3.10 6.57 -1.03
N VAL A 98 2.91 5.23 -0.97
CA VAL A 98 1.60 4.59 -0.87
C VAL A 98 1.66 3.30 -0.06
N PHE A 99 0.65 3.08 0.77
CA PHE A 99 0.41 1.85 1.53
C PHE A 99 -0.71 1.03 0.88
N LEU A 100 -0.44 -0.23 0.57
CA LEU A 100 -1.36 -1.13 -0.14
C LEU A 100 -1.90 -2.19 0.82
N ALA A 101 -3.20 -2.18 1.08
CA ALA A 101 -3.85 -3.15 1.97
C ALA A 101 -5.20 -3.64 1.39
N PRO A 102 -5.17 -4.51 0.35
CA PRO A 102 -6.37 -5.00 -0.32
C PRO A 102 -7.06 -6.14 0.44
N SER A 103 -7.14 -6.07 1.76
CA SER A 103 -7.73 -7.12 2.61
C SER A 103 -9.20 -7.37 2.27
N ASP A 104 -9.63 -8.64 2.29
CA ASP A 104 -11.04 -9.01 2.08
C ASP A 104 -11.92 -8.55 3.25
N ASN A 105 -11.37 -8.59 4.47
CA ASN A 105 -12.02 -8.11 5.68
C ASN A 105 -10.95 -7.65 6.68
N GLU A 106 -11.00 -6.39 7.06
CA GLU A 106 -10.13 -5.78 8.08
C GLU A 106 -11.00 -5.30 9.24
N PRO A 107 -11.10 -6.07 10.33
CA PRO A 107 -12.08 -5.79 11.38
C PRO A 107 -11.78 -4.53 12.20
N ASP A 108 -10.51 -4.17 12.36
CA ASP A 108 -10.12 -3.09 13.27
C ASP A 108 -9.51 -1.86 12.57
N GLY A 109 -9.18 -1.97 11.30
CA GLY A 109 -8.54 -0.90 10.54
C GLY A 109 -7.20 -0.39 11.10
N LEU A 110 -6.61 -1.07 12.08
CA LEU A 110 -5.39 -0.61 12.78
C LEU A 110 -4.23 -0.34 11.83
N VAL A 111 -4.06 -1.18 10.83
CA VAL A 111 -2.96 -1.03 9.86
C VAL A 111 -3.08 0.26 9.03
N TYR A 112 -4.30 0.71 8.74
CA TYR A 112 -4.53 2.00 8.06
C TYR A 112 -4.20 3.17 8.98
N LYS A 113 -4.56 3.06 10.26
CA LYS A 113 -4.29 4.06 11.30
C LYS A 113 -2.79 4.24 11.52
N GLU A 114 -2.06 3.13 11.67
CA GLU A 114 -0.60 3.12 11.74
C GLU A 114 0.06 3.75 10.51
N CYS A 115 -0.45 3.44 9.32
CA CYS A 115 -0.02 4.02 8.06
C CYS A 115 -0.23 5.55 8.04
N MET A 116 -1.42 6.03 8.42
CA MET A 116 -1.74 7.46 8.48
C MET A 116 -0.82 8.22 9.44
N LEU A 117 -0.53 7.65 10.62
CA LEU A 117 0.41 8.21 11.60
C LEU A 117 1.84 8.31 11.05
N CYS A 118 2.18 7.49 10.07
CA CYS A 118 3.46 7.49 9.38
C CYS A 118 3.50 8.36 8.11
N ASN A 119 2.58 9.31 7.97
CA ASN A 119 2.56 10.21 6.80
C ASN A 119 2.41 9.50 5.44
N ASN A 120 1.89 8.28 5.43
CA ASN A 120 1.68 7.47 4.24
C ASN A 120 0.20 7.51 3.83
N ILE A 121 -0.09 7.29 2.56
CA ILE A 121 -1.45 7.33 2.02
C ILE A 121 -1.96 5.90 1.83
N PRO A 122 -3.00 5.47 2.55
CA PRO A 122 -3.53 4.13 2.44
C PRO A 122 -4.44 3.94 1.23
N VAL A 123 -4.32 2.76 0.62
CA VAL A 123 -5.29 2.19 -0.32
C VAL A 123 -5.92 0.97 0.31
N GLY A 124 -7.23 0.97 0.45
CA GLY A 124 -7.99 -0.11 1.07
C GLY A 124 -9.25 -0.48 0.28
N THR A 125 -9.83 -1.61 0.60
CA THR A 125 -11.03 -2.14 -0.08
C THR A 125 -12.32 -1.56 0.48
N ILE A 126 -13.37 -1.51 -0.33
CA ILE A 126 -14.74 -1.23 0.12
C ILE A 126 -15.29 -2.49 0.79
N GLY A 127 -14.86 -2.76 2.03
CA GLY A 127 -15.26 -3.93 2.82
C GLY A 127 -14.86 -3.80 4.28
N GLY A 128 -15.59 -4.45 5.19
CA GLY A 128 -15.38 -4.33 6.63
C GLY A 128 -15.44 -2.89 7.11
N ASP A 129 -14.60 -2.54 8.08
CA ASP A 129 -14.53 -1.20 8.69
C ASP A 129 -13.59 -0.23 7.91
N VAL A 130 -13.08 -0.66 6.74
CA VAL A 130 -12.17 0.15 5.94
C VAL A 130 -12.82 1.45 5.43
N PRO A 131 -14.07 1.43 4.92
CA PRO A 131 -14.76 2.67 4.53
C PRO A 131 -14.88 3.65 5.70
N ASP A 132 -15.23 3.20 6.90
CA ASP A 132 -15.36 4.06 8.08
C ASP A 132 -14.01 4.69 8.48
N THR A 133 -12.92 3.99 8.23
CA THR A 133 -11.57 4.49 8.50
C THR A 133 -11.09 5.48 7.42
N LEU A 134 -11.31 5.18 6.14
CA LEU A 134 -10.80 5.98 5.02
C LEU A 134 -11.78 7.04 4.51
N ASN A 135 -13.03 6.99 4.93
CA ASN A 135 -14.09 7.96 4.61
C ASN A 135 -14.95 8.30 5.83
N PRO A 136 -14.35 8.72 6.96
CA PRO A 136 -15.06 8.92 8.24
C PRO A 136 -16.11 10.04 8.20
N THR A 137 -16.07 10.89 7.21
CA THR A 137 -17.02 12.00 7.01
C THR A 137 -18.16 11.64 6.04
N ASP A 138 -18.22 10.37 5.63
CA ASP A 138 -19.22 9.85 4.67
C ASP A 138 -19.32 10.72 3.39
N GLU A 139 -18.15 11.13 2.88
CA GLU A 139 -18.05 11.87 1.62
C GLU A 139 -18.64 11.01 0.49
N LYS A 140 -19.38 11.65 -0.42
CA LYS A 140 -19.91 10.96 -1.59
C LYS A 140 -18.77 10.37 -2.42
N LEU A 141 -18.67 9.07 -2.46
CA LEU A 141 -17.66 8.37 -3.27
C LEU A 141 -17.91 8.63 -4.76
N THR A 142 -16.91 9.19 -5.41
CA THR A 142 -16.94 9.46 -6.86
C THR A 142 -15.72 8.80 -7.49
N ALA A 143 -15.95 7.90 -8.44
CA ALA A 143 -14.88 7.24 -9.15
C ALA A 143 -14.07 8.22 -10.01
N VAL A 144 -12.76 8.02 -10.06
CA VAL A 144 -11.91 8.70 -11.04
C VAL A 144 -12.31 8.19 -12.44
N PRO A 145 -12.58 9.09 -13.43
CA PRO A 145 -13.05 8.69 -14.75
C PRO A 145 -12.19 7.60 -15.40
N GLY A 146 -12.84 6.55 -15.88
CA GLY A 146 -12.19 5.41 -16.53
C GLY A 146 -11.57 4.39 -15.58
N THR A 147 -11.77 4.53 -14.28
CA THR A 147 -11.26 3.62 -13.25
C THR A 147 -12.35 3.21 -12.25
N GLN A 148 -12.01 2.29 -11.35
CA GLN A 148 -12.84 1.91 -10.21
C GLN A 148 -12.16 2.30 -8.88
N ILE A 149 -11.52 3.46 -8.82
CA ILE A 149 -10.92 3.98 -7.61
C ILE A 149 -11.73 5.17 -7.08
N PHE A 150 -11.85 5.26 -5.77
CA PHE A 150 -12.63 6.29 -5.07
C PHE A 150 -11.73 7.02 -4.06
N PRO A 151 -11.06 8.11 -4.49
CA PRO A 151 -10.27 8.93 -3.58
C PRO A 151 -11.17 9.59 -2.53
N THR A 152 -10.70 9.63 -1.30
CA THR A 152 -11.28 10.33 -0.16
C THR A 152 -10.28 11.34 0.40
N SER A 153 -10.68 12.08 1.42
CA SER A 153 -9.75 12.97 2.14
C SER A 153 -8.64 12.23 2.90
N TYR A 154 -8.80 10.91 3.15
CA TYR A 154 -7.92 10.14 4.04
C TYR A 154 -7.21 8.96 3.36
N GLY A 155 -7.51 8.70 2.08
CA GLY A 155 -6.91 7.58 1.33
C GLY A 155 -7.66 7.30 0.03
N VAL A 156 -7.54 6.08 -0.47
CA VAL A 156 -8.26 5.64 -1.67
C VAL A 156 -8.97 4.32 -1.39
N LEU A 157 -10.25 4.26 -1.71
CA LEU A 157 -11.06 3.05 -1.65
C LEU A 157 -11.13 2.38 -3.02
N ILE A 158 -11.12 1.05 -3.03
CA ILE A 158 -11.22 0.22 -4.24
C ILE A 158 -12.20 -0.93 -4.03
N PRO A 159 -12.78 -1.53 -5.09
CA PRO A 159 -13.50 -2.78 -4.98
C PRO A 159 -12.63 -3.92 -4.42
N MET A 160 -13.25 -4.86 -3.71
CA MET A 160 -12.56 -6.10 -3.31
C MET A 160 -12.18 -6.94 -4.54
N ASN A 161 -11.12 -7.73 -4.40
CA ASN A 161 -10.67 -8.68 -5.43
C ASN A 161 -10.32 -8.05 -6.79
N ASP A 162 -9.87 -6.80 -6.82
CA ASP A 162 -9.55 -6.08 -8.05
C ASP A 162 -8.09 -5.54 -8.02
N SER A 163 -7.17 -6.35 -8.55
CA SER A 163 -5.75 -5.96 -8.67
C SER A 163 -5.53 -4.80 -9.63
N LYS A 164 -6.39 -4.65 -10.65
CA LYS A 164 -6.32 -3.51 -11.56
C LYS A 164 -6.70 -2.21 -10.86
N ALA A 165 -7.79 -2.21 -10.09
CA ALA A 165 -8.17 -1.05 -9.28
C ALA A 165 -7.09 -0.72 -8.24
N LEU A 166 -6.47 -1.72 -7.61
CA LEU A 166 -5.34 -1.54 -6.70
C LEU A 166 -4.14 -0.88 -7.40
N ALA A 167 -3.81 -1.32 -8.61
CA ALA A 167 -2.74 -0.72 -9.41
C ALA A 167 -3.06 0.73 -9.83
N ASP A 168 -4.29 0.97 -10.28
CA ASP A 168 -4.74 2.31 -10.67
C ASP A 168 -4.72 3.26 -9.44
N ALA A 169 -5.12 2.79 -8.25
CA ALA A 169 -5.05 3.55 -6.99
C ALA A 169 -3.60 3.85 -6.57
N ALA A 170 -2.71 2.86 -6.64
CA ALA A 170 -1.29 3.06 -6.36
C ALA A 170 -0.69 4.14 -7.25
N MET A 171 -0.92 4.06 -8.55
CA MET A 171 -0.45 5.07 -9.52
C MET A 171 -1.09 6.44 -9.27
N TYR A 172 -2.38 6.48 -8.92
CA TYR A 172 -3.07 7.73 -8.61
C TYR A 172 -2.43 8.45 -7.43
N VAL A 173 -2.15 7.73 -6.32
CA VAL A 173 -1.48 8.29 -5.15
C VAL A 173 -0.07 8.76 -5.50
N MET A 174 0.75 7.90 -6.12
CA MET A 174 2.14 8.21 -6.47
C MET A 174 2.28 9.41 -7.41
N ASN A 175 1.32 9.61 -8.33
CA ASN A 175 1.34 10.71 -9.30
C ASN A 175 0.66 11.99 -8.80
N ASN A 176 -0.09 11.93 -7.70
CA ASN A 176 -0.83 13.06 -7.16
C ASN A 176 -0.57 13.29 -5.66
N PRO A 177 0.70 13.38 -5.20
CA PRO A 177 1.01 13.48 -3.77
C PRO A 177 0.36 14.71 -3.10
N ASN A 178 0.14 15.78 -3.85
CA ASN A 178 -0.42 17.04 -3.36
C ASN A 178 -1.97 17.03 -3.23
N LYS A 179 -2.64 15.94 -3.65
CA LYS A 179 -4.10 15.80 -3.48
C LYS A 179 -4.50 15.36 -2.08
N PHE A 180 -3.54 14.88 -1.29
CA PHE A 180 -3.75 14.41 0.07
C PHE A 180 -3.13 15.39 1.05
N ASP A 181 -3.95 15.94 1.93
CA ASP A 181 -3.49 16.77 3.06
C ASP A 181 -2.98 15.85 4.16
N LYS A 182 -1.67 15.62 4.15
CA LYS A 182 -1.00 14.70 5.08
C LYS A 182 -1.12 15.16 6.54
N ASP A 183 -1.12 16.46 6.80
CA ASP A 183 -1.29 16.98 8.16
C ASP A 183 -2.70 16.72 8.68
N LYS A 184 -3.72 16.86 7.83
CA LYS A 184 -5.10 16.48 8.13
C LYS A 184 -5.22 14.98 8.43
N ILE A 185 -4.60 14.13 7.61
CA ILE A 185 -4.60 12.68 7.79
C ILE A 185 -3.96 12.27 9.12
N ILE A 186 -2.80 12.82 9.43
CA ILE A 186 -2.09 12.56 10.70
C ILE A 186 -2.90 13.05 11.90
N SER A 187 -3.47 14.26 11.83
CA SER A 187 -4.29 14.81 12.91
C SER A 187 -5.50 13.94 13.19
N TYR A 188 -6.22 13.52 12.14
CA TYR A 188 -7.33 12.60 12.26
C TYR A 188 -6.91 11.28 12.93
N ALA A 189 -5.79 10.68 12.51
CA ALA A 189 -5.31 9.44 13.11
C ALA A 189 -4.95 9.62 14.58
N LYS A 190 -4.31 10.72 14.97
CA LYS A 190 -3.98 11.02 16.38
C LYS A 190 -5.22 11.22 17.25
N GLU A 191 -6.24 11.87 16.74
CA GLU A 191 -7.47 12.17 17.52
C GLU A 191 -8.33 10.94 17.76
N ASN A 192 -8.27 9.94 16.86
CA ASN A 192 -9.20 8.82 16.89
C ASN A 192 -8.55 7.48 17.28
N TYR A 193 -7.21 7.41 17.42
CA TYR A 193 -6.51 6.13 17.56
C TYR A 193 -5.31 6.15 18.52
N ASP A 194 -5.38 6.97 19.52
CA ASP A 194 -4.38 7.02 20.60
C ASP A 194 -4.52 5.87 21.61
#